data_3690933da0923da68d1b539db1ed880c
#
_entry.id   3690933da0923da68d1b539db1ed880c
#
_cell.length_a   1.000
_cell.length_b   1.000
_cell.length_c   1.000
_cell.angle_alpha   90.00
_cell.angle_beta   90.00
_cell.angle_gamma   90.00
#
_symmetry.space_group_name_H-M   'P 1'
#
loop_
_entity.id
_entity.type
_entity.pdbx_description
1 polymer ?
#
loop_
_entity_poly.entity_id
_entity_poly.type
_entity_poly.pdbx_seq_one_letter_code
_entity_poly.pdbx_strand_id
1 'polypeptide(L)'
;QTCALPICVDIDNLYVSQPDSGEQALEIAETMVRSGAIDILVIDSVAALVPKQEIDGEMGDAHMALQARLMSQALRKLTPVVSKSKCAVVFINQLREKVGIVFGNPETTAGGRALKFYSSVRMDIRRKEALKQGGEVVGNHVVVKIVKNKVAPPFKEVAFDIMFGTGISKEGDVLDLATERDIIQKSGAWFAYNGEKIGQGRENAKKYLMDNPDVFEEISNKVIVKIQADPNSGFKYAGSASKDAETEEASDEE
;
A
#
# COMPACT_ATOMS: atom_id res chain seq x y z
N GLN A 1 1.55 -10.05 16.66
CA GLN A 1 0.29 -9.66 17.33
C GLN A 1 0.36 -8.24 17.91
N THR A 2 1.44 -7.90 18.62
CA THR A 2 1.61 -6.56 19.23
C THR A 2 1.61 -5.40 18.22
N CYS A 3 1.97 -5.63 16.96
CA CYS A 3 1.92 -4.61 15.91
C CYS A 3 0.53 -4.45 15.25
N ALA A 4 -0.36 -5.42 15.41
CA ALA A 4 -1.69 -5.40 14.77
C ALA A 4 -2.72 -4.58 15.56
N LEU A 5 -2.64 -4.61 16.90
CA LEU A 5 -3.54 -3.86 17.80
C LEU A 5 -3.61 -2.35 17.49
N PRO A 6 -2.47 -1.65 17.30
CA PRO A 6 -2.51 -0.21 17.08
C PRO A 6 -3.11 0.21 15.73
N ILE A 7 -3.26 -0.73 14.78
CA ILE A 7 -3.77 -0.44 13.43
C ILE A 7 -5.20 -0.98 13.21
N CYS A 8 -5.97 -1.14 14.28
CA CYS A 8 -7.37 -1.57 14.25
C CYS A 8 -7.62 -2.98 13.70
N VAL A 9 -6.66 -3.90 13.84
CA VAL A 9 -6.88 -5.32 13.55
C VAL A 9 -7.43 -6.01 14.80
N ASP A 10 -8.57 -6.69 14.65
CA ASP A 10 -9.15 -7.53 15.70
C ASP A 10 -8.30 -8.80 15.86
N ILE A 11 -7.47 -8.81 16.91
CA ILE A 11 -6.53 -9.92 17.16
C ILE A 11 -7.21 -11.17 17.70
N ASP A 12 -8.40 -11.06 18.29
CA ASP A 12 -9.14 -12.21 18.83
C ASP A 12 -9.71 -13.07 17.70
N ASN A 13 -9.95 -12.45 16.53
CA ASN A 13 -10.40 -13.11 15.30
C ASN A 13 -9.29 -13.28 14.26
N LEU A 14 -8.03 -13.05 14.63
CA LEU A 14 -6.88 -13.18 13.75
C LEU A 14 -6.25 -14.57 13.85
N TYR A 15 -6.34 -15.37 12.79
CA TYR A 15 -5.61 -16.63 12.67
C TYR A 15 -4.19 -16.36 12.22
N VAL A 16 -3.20 -16.80 13.01
CA VAL A 16 -1.77 -16.67 12.70
C VAL A 16 -1.17 -18.06 12.56
N SER A 17 -0.44 -18.28 11.46
CA SER A 17 0.32 -19.51 11.21
C SER A 17 1.76 -19.17 10.91
N GLN A 18 2.69 -19.95 11.47
CA GLN A 18 4.14 -19.82 11.26
C GLN A 18 4.67 -21.16 10.71
N PRO A 19 4.55 -21.38 9.41
CA PRO A 19 5.01 -22.63 8.77
C PRO A 19 6.53 -22.69 8.70
N ASP A 20 7.08 -23.92 8.71
CA ASP A 20 8.52 -24.16 8.67
C ASP A 20 9.12 -24.04 7.27
N SER A 21 8.32 -24.17 6.22
CA SER A 21 8.76 -24.08 4.82
C SER A 21 7.76 -23.35 3.93
N GLY A 22 8.25 -22.90 2.77
CA GLY A 22 7.41 -22.26 1.77
C GLY A 22 6.31 -23.18 1.21
N GLU A 23 6.60 -24.47 1.05
CA GLU A 23 5.62 -25.48 0.63
C GLU A 23 4.48 -25.58 1.63
N GLN A 24 4.81 -25.73 2.92
CA GLN A 24 3.83 -25.84 4.00
C GLN A 24 2.97 -24.56 4.09
N ALA A 25 3.59 -23.38 3.98
CA ALA A 25 2.88 -22.09 3.97
C ALA A 25 1.82 -22.03 2.87
N LEU A 26 2.19 -22.45 1.66
CA LEU A 26 1.33 -22.37 0.48
C LEU A 26 0.23 -23.45 0.49
N GLU A 27 0.48 -24.62 1.11
CA GLU A 27 -0.52 -25.67 1.34
C GLU A 27 -1.54 -25.25 2.39
N ILE A 28 -1.10 -24.63 3.48
CA ILE A 28 -1.99 -24.02 4.49
C ILE A 28 -2.85 -22.96 3.82
N ALA A 29 -2.25 -22.07 3.03
CA ALA A 29 -2.97 -21.02 2.30
C ALA A 29 -4.04 -21.62 1.37
N GLU A 30 -3.70 -22.66 0.60
CA GLU A 30 -4.67 -23.35 -0.28
C GLU A 30 -5.83 -23.93 0.52
N THR A 31 -5.55 -24.60 1.64
CA THR A 31 -6.55 -25.21 2.52
C THR A 31 -7.49 -24.18 3.11
N MET A 32 -6.94 -23.08 3.62
CA MET A 32 -7.72 -21.97 4.19
C MET A 32 -8.64 -21.32 3.16
N VAL A 33 -8.15 -21.05 1.96
CA VAL A 33 -8.97 -20.48 0.88
C VAL A 33 -10.08 -21.46 0.45
N ARG A 34 -9.77 -22.77 0.38
CA ARG A 34 -10.77 -23.82 0.05
C ARG A 34 -11.87 -23.95 1.08
N SER A 35 -11.57 -23.71 2.35
CA SER A 35 -12.57 -23.83 3.42
C SER A 35 -13.73 -22.85 3.27
N GLY A 36 -13.50 -21.71 2.61
CA GLY A 36 -14.49 -20.63 2.50
C GLY A 36 -14.79 -19.93 3.83
N ALA A 37 -13.99 -20.19 4.88
CA ALA A 37 -14.20 -19.66 6.22
C ALA A 37 -13.49 -18.33 6.47
N ILE A 38 -12.65 -17.87 5.53
CA ILE A 38 -11.89 -16.64 5.66
C ILE A 38 -12.14 -15.70 4.46
N ASP A 39 -12.22 -14.41 4.74
CA ASP A 39 -12.45 -13.37 3.73
C ASP A 39 -11.15 -12.80 3.18
N ILE A 40 -10.10 -12.79 3.99
CA ILE A 40 -8.77 -12.29 3.61
C ILE A 40 -7.67 -13.20 4.15
N LEU A 41 -6.68 -13.49 3.31
CA LEU A 41 -5.46 -14.21 3.66
C LEU A 41 -4.25 -13.37 3.27
N VAL A 42 -3.34 -13.15 4.22
CA VAL A 42 -2.12 -12.37 4.00
C VAL A 42 -0.90 -13.25 4.16
N ILE A 43 0.00 -13.24 3.18
CA ILE A 43 1.31 -13.90 3.23
C ILE A 43 2.37 -12.83 3.36
N ASP A 44 2.96 -12.71 4.55
CA ASP A 44 4.00 -11.74 4.88
C ASP A 44 5.28 -12.49 5.29
N SER A 45 6.27 -12.60 4.44
CA SER A 45 6.34 -12.09 3.08
C SER A 45 6.77 -13.21 2.12
N VAL A 46 6.65 -12.96 0.81
CA VAL A 46 7.14 -13.92 -0.22
C VAL A 46 8.62 -14.23 -0.04
N ALA A 47 9.43 -13.25 0.41
CA ALA A 47 10.86 -13.44 0.64
C ALA A 47 11.16 -14.50 1.73
N ALA A 48 10.22 -14.73 2.66
CA ALA A 48 10.35 -15.72 3.73
C ALA A 48 9.85 -17.13 3.34
N LEU A 49 9.27 -17.29 2.15
CA LEU A 49 8.84 -18.61 1.66
C LEU A 49 10.05 -19.39 1.15
N VAL A 50 10.84 -19.94 2.08
CA VAL A 50 12.03 -20.72 1.78
C VAL A 50 11.61 -22.14 1.37
N PRO A 51 12.05 -22.65 0.20
CA PRO A 51 11.80 -24.02 -0.20
C PRO A 51 12.38 -25.02 0.78
N LYS A 52 11.67 -26.14 1.05
CA LYS A 52 12.13 -27.18 1.96
C LYS A 52 13.52 -27.73 1.54
N GLN A 53 13.75 -27.91 0.24
CA GLN A 53 15.03 -28.37 -0.28
C GLN A 53 16.21 -27.43 0.06
N GLU A 54 15.94 -26.13 0.18
CA GLU A 54 16.92 -25.13 0.60
C GLU A 54 17.19 -25.20 2.11
N ILE A 55 16.14 -25.50 2.90
CA ILE A 55 16.24 -25.65 4.37
C ILE A 55 17.03 -26.91 4.73
N ASP A 56 16.80 -28.00 4.01
CA ASP A 56 17.44 -29.30 4.24
C ASP A 56 18.86 -29.37 3.64
N GLY A 57 19.26 -28.40 2.81
CA GLY A 57 20.59 -28.30 2.18
C GLY A 57 21.68 -27.80 3.12
N GLU A 58 22.94 -27.91 2.68
CA GLU A 58 24.08 -27.39 3.43
C GLU A 58 24.31 -25.90 3.15
N MET A 59 24.94 -25.21 4.10
CA MET A 59 25.33 -23.81 3.93
C MET A 59 26.34 -23.67 2.80
N GLY A 60 25.96 -22.94 1.75
CA GLY A 60 26.77 -22.70 0.56
C GLY A 60 26.30 -23.46 -0.70
N ASP A 61 25.30 -24.32 -0.57
CA ASP A 61 24.68 -24.97 -1.70
C ASP A 61 24.00 -23.97 -2.65
N ALA A 62 24.14 -24.21 -3.95
CA ALA A 62 23.53 -23.35 -4.96
C ALA A 62 22.06 -23.73 -5.21
N HIS A 63 21.13 -23.03 -4.57
CA HIS A 63 19.70 -23.25 -4.70
C HIS A 63 19.03 -22.30 -5.72
N MET A 64 19.65 -22.18 -6.90
CA MET A 64 19.17 -21.25 -7.93
C MET A 64 17.72 -21.54 -8.36
N ALA A 65 16.89 -20.50 -8.31
CA ALA A 65 15.52 -20.50 -8.81
C ALA A 65 14.52 -21.44 -8.09
N LEU A 66 14.88 -22.12 -6.99
CA LEU A 66 13.94 -23.00 -6.26
C LEU A 66 12.69 -22.25 -5.80
N GLN A 67 12.86 -21.08 -5.17
CA GLN A 67 11.75 -20.25 -4.74
C GLN A 67 10.84 -19.80 -5.92
N ALA A 68 11.43 -19.47 -7.07
CA ALA A 68 10.66 -19.08 -8.24
C ALA A 68 9.86 -20.26 -8.84
N ARG A 69 10.40 -21.49 -8.77
CA ARG A 69 9.70 -22.72 -9.17
C ARG A 69 8.54 -23.00 -8.21
N LEU A 70 8.79 -22.94 -6.91
CA LEU A 70 7.77 -23.09 -5.86
C LEU A 70 6.62 -22.13 -6.07
N MET A 71 6.90 -20.82 -6.22
CA MET A 71 5.88 -19.80 -6.46
C MET A 71 5.10 -20.05 -7.75
N SER A 72 5.77 -20.44 -8.83
CA SER A 72 5.10 -20.75 -10.10
C SER A 72 4.17 -21.94 -9.99
N GLN A 73 4.56 -22.97 -9.26
CA GLN A 73 3.73 -24.16 -9.01
C GLN A 73 2.54 -23.82 -8.10
N ALA A 74 2.78 -23.15 -6.99
CA ALA A 74 1.75 -22.79 -6.03
C ALA A 74 0.69 -21.87 -6.64
N LEU A 75 1.08 -20.85 -7.40
CA LEU A 75 0.13 -19.93 -8.03
C LEU A 75 -0.73 -20.60 -9.09
N ARG A 76 -0.23 -21.64 -9.78
CA ARG A 76 -1.07 -22.44 -10.68
C ARG A 76 -2.15 -23.20 -9.91
N LYS A 77 -1.86 -23.68 -8.70
CA LYS A 77 -2.83 -24.36 -7.83
C LYS A 77 -3.79 -23.37 -7.15
N LEU A 78 -3.26 -22.28 -6.61
CA LEU A 78 -4.04 -21.30 -5.85
C LEU A 78 -5.02 -20.52 -6.73
N THR A 79 -4.62 -20.13 -7.94
CA THR A 79 -5.46 -19.27 -8.80
C THR A 79 -6.86 -19.82 -9.06
N PRO A 80 -7.05 -21.12 -9.44
CA PRO A 80 -8.39 -21.68 -9.62
C PRO A 80 -9.20 -21.77 -8.33
N VAL A 81 -8.54 -21.93 -7.18
CA VAL A 81 -9.18 -22.00 -5.87
C VAL A 81 -9.65 -20.61 -5.45
N VAL A 82 -8.76 -19.63 -5.52
CA VAL A 82 -9.06 -18.23 -5.20
C VAL A 82 -10.17 -17.67 -6.09
N SER A 83 -10.15 -17.98 -7.39
CA SER A 83 -11.19 -17.49 -8.31
C SER A 83 -12.60 -18.03 -8.01
N LYS A 84 -12.72 -19.16 -7.30
CA LYS A 84 -13.99 -19.76 -6.87
C LYS A 84 -14.38 -19.39 -5.45
N SER A 85 -13.44 -18.83 -4.68
CA SER A 85 -13.66 -18.38 -3.31
C SER A 85 -14.05 -16.90 -3.29
N LYS A 86 -14.57 -16.45 -2.15
CA LYS A 86 -14.77 -15.02 -1.87
C LYS A 86 -13.59 -14.43 -1.09
N CYS A 87 -12.51 -15.18 -0.91
CA CYS A 87 -11.33 -14.78 -0.15
C CYS A 87 -10.39 -13.92 -0.99
N ALA A 88 -9.97 -12.79 -0.46
CA ALA A 88 -8.89 -11.97 -1.02
C ALA A 88 -7.54 -12.49 -0.53
N VAL A 89 -6.64 -12.86 -1.45
CA VAL A 89 -5.29 -13.33 -1.11
C VAL A 89 -4.27 -12.23 -1.41
N VAL A 90 -3.57 -11.76 -0.36
CA VAL A 90 -2.58 -10.69 -0.42
C VAL A 90 -1.19 -11.28 -0.22
N PHE A 91 -0.30 -11.04 -1.17
CA PHE A 91 1.12 -11.36 -1.05
C PHE A 91 1.91 -10.07 -0.82
N ILE A 92 2.59 -9.98 0.30
CA ILE A 92 3.55 -8.92 0.58
C ILE A 92 4.91 -9.35 0.02
N ASN A 93 5.55 -8.47 -0.76
CA ASN A 93 6.84 -8.76 -1.34
C ASN A 93 7.83 -7.64 -1.09
N GLN A 94 9.11 -7.97 -1.12
CA GLN A 94 10.21 -7.03 -0.95
C GLN A 94 10.86 -6.73 -2.30
N LEU A 95 11.28 -5.49 -2.48
CA LEU A 95 12.11 -5.08 -3.60
C LEU A 95 13.58 -5.36 -3.30
N ARG A 96 14.27 -5.87 -4.30
CA ARG A 96 15.71 -6.12 -4.30
C ARG A 96 16.32 -5.42 -5.51
N GLU A 97 17.53 -4.96 -5.40
CA GLU A 97 18.28 -4.41 -6.52
C GLU A 97 19.18 -5.47 -7.13
N LYS A 98 19.17 -5.56 -8.45
CA LYS A 98 20.13 -6.37 -9.19
C LYS A 98 21.40 -5.57 -9.40
N VAL A 99 22.49 -6.09 -8.88
CA VAL A 99 23.83 -5.52 -9.10
C VAL A 99 24.21 -5.67 -10.58
N GLY A 100 24.82 -4.63 -11.17
CA GLY A 100 25.36 -4.66 -12.53
C GLY A 100 24.39 -4.26 -13.65
N ILE A 101 23.16 -3.83 -13.35
CA ILE A 101 22.26 -3.24 -14.34
C ILE A 101 22.56 -1.74 -14.48
N VAL A 102 23.14 -1.35 -15.61
CA VAL A 102 23.49 0.04 -15.91
C VAL A 102 22.32 0.76 -16.60
N PHE A 103 21.48 0.05 -17.34
CA PHE A 103 20.33 0.61 -18.06
C PHE A 103 19.02 -0.10 -17.68
N GLY A 104 17.94 0.67 -17.50
CA GLY A 104 16.63 0.17 -17.12
C GLY A 104 16.42 0.10 -15.59
N ASN A 105 15.30 -0.49 -15.15
CA ASN A 105 14.97 -0.59 -13.74
C ASN A 105 15.69 -1.80 -13.10
N PRO A 106 16.62 -1.59 -12.17
CA PRO A 106 17.35 -2.66 -11.48
C PRO A 106 16.47 -3.41 -10.47
N GLU A 107 15.30 -2.87 -10.11
CA GLU A 107 14.45 -3.43 -9.07
C GLU A 107 13.83 -4.76 -9.50
N THR A 108 13.93 -5.74 -8.61
CA THR A 108 13.32 -7.06 -8.76
C THR A 108 12.63 -7.48 -7.48
N THR A 109 11.78 -8.50 -7.55
CA THR A 109 11.05 -9.04 -6.41
C THR A 109 11.49 -10.47 -6.12
N ALA A 110 11.44 -10.90 -4.86
CA ALA A 110 11.63 -12.30 -4.48
C ALA A 110 10.56 -13.20 -5.12
N GLY A 111 10.84 -14.51 -5.27
CA GLY A 111 9.89 -15.48 -5.80
C GLY A 111 9.69 -15.44 -7.33
N GLY A 112 10.56 -14.73 -8.07
CA GLY A 112 10.53 -14.68 -9.52
C GLY A 112 9.42 -13.82 -10.13
N ARG A 113 8.99 -14.16 -11.36
CA ARG A 113 8.04 -13.35 -12.13
C ARG A 113 6.58 -13.79 -12.00
N ALA A 114 6.29 -14.96 -11.42
CA ALA A 114 4.98 -15.57 -11.43
C ALA A 114 3.89 -14.66 -10.85
N LEU A 115 4.11 -14.07 -9.66
CA LEU A 115 3.17 -13.14 -9.03
C LEU A 115 2.80 -11.95 -9.92
N LYS A 116 3.75 -11.43 -10.72
CA LYS A 116 3.49 -10.31 -11.63
C LYS A 116 2.42 -10.65 -12.68
N PHE A 117 2.36 -11.90 -13.11
CA PHE A 117 1.37 -12.38 -14.09
C PHE A 117 0.04 -12.77 -13.43
N TYR A 118 0.09 -13.54 -12.33
CA TYR A 118 -1.10 -14.07 -11.68
C TYR A 118 -1.91 -13.02 -10.91
N SER A 119 -1.27 -12.01 -10.29
CA SER A 119 -1.96 -10.98 -9.52
C SER A 119 -3.00 -10.21 -10.34
N SER A 120 -4.15 -9.95 -9.75
CA SER A 120 -5.20 -9.08 -10.30
C SER A 120 -4.87 -7.61 -10.08
N VAL A 121 -4.38 -7.28 -8.90
CA VAL A 121 -3.94 -5.94 -8.52
C VAL A 121 -2.49 -6.01 -8.06
N ARG A 122 -1.68 -5.02 -8.42
CA ARG A 122 -0.34 -4.79 -7.88
C ARG A 122 -0.20 -3.36 -7.43
N MET A 123 0.23 -3.21 -6.20
CA MET A 123 0.51 -1.92 -5.57
C MET A 123 2.01 -1.82 -5.29
N ASP A 124 2.61 -0.68 -5.62
CA ASP A 124 3.97 -0.31 -5.23
C ASP A 124 3.86 0.76 -4.15
N ILE A 125 4.37 0.46 -2.95
CA ILE A 125 4.31 1.34 -1.79
C ILE A 125 5.70 1.89 -1.53
N ARG A 126 5.83 3.24 -1.53
CA ARG A 126 7.09 3.94 -1.31
C ARG A 126 6.99 4.96 -0.19
N ARG A 127 7.93 4.92 0.74
CA ARG A 127 8.12 6.01 1.69
C ARG A 127 8.74 7.21 0.95
N LYS A 128 8.11 8.37 1.08
CA LYS A 128 8.63 9.65 0.55
C LYS A 128 9.45 10.38 1.59
N GLU A 129 8.87 10.63 2.75
CA GLU A 129 9.52 11.37 3.83
C GLU A 129 9.09 10.85 5.20
N ALA A 130 9.89 11.18 6.21
CA ALA A 130 9.57 10.91 7.60
C ALA A 130 8.81 12.11 8.19
N LEU A 131 7.68 11.84 8.82
CA LEU A 131 6.90 12.84 9.55
C LEU A 131 7.53 13.07 10.91
N LYS A 132 7.81 14.34 11.23
CA LYS A 132 8.44 14.74 12.49
C LYS A 132 7.52 15.65 13.29
N GLN A 133 7.45 15.40 14.58
CA GLN A 133 6.76 16.25 15.54
C GLN A 133 7.68 16.49 16.74
N GLY A 134 7.97 17.75 17.07
CA GLY A 134 8.87 18.08 18.17
C GLY A 134 10.32 17.58 18.00
N GLY A 135 10.75 17.26 16.78
CA GLY A 135 12.07 16.70 16.46
C GLY A 135 12.11 15.17 16.40
N GLU A 136 11.10 14.49 16.89
CA GLU A 136 10.97 13.02 16.83
C GLU A 136 10.22 12.57 15.58
N VAL A 137 10.58 11.39 15.04
CA VAL A 137 9.88 10.77 13.91
C VAL A 137 8.65 10.05 14.43
N VAL A 138 7.48 10.53 14.04
CA VAL A 138 6.18 9.99 14.49
C VAL A 138 5.45 9.17 13.43
N GLY A 139 5.93 9.19 12.18
CA GLY A 139 5.30 8.45 11.09
C GLY A 139 6.05 8.63 9.77
N ASN A 140 5.44 8.14 8.70
CA ASN A 140 5.95 8.27 7.34
C ASN A 140 4.87 8.73 6.38
N HIS A 141 5.20 9.68 5.53
CA HIS A 141 4.40 9.97 4.34
C HIS A 141 4.72 8.95 3.25
N VAL A 142 3.71 8.27 2.76
CA VAL A 142 3.86 7.19 1.78
C VAL A 142 3.07 7.47 0.52
N VAL A 143 3.56 6.92 -0.58
CA VAL A 143 2.87 6.97 -1.88
C VAL A 143 2.64 5.54 -2.35
N VAL A 144 1.41 5.25 -2.74
CA VAL A 144 1.00 3.98 -3.32
C VAL A 144 0.67 4.18 -4.79
N LYS A 145 1.34 3.41 -5.67
CA LYS A 145 1.06 3.37 -7.10
C LYS A 145 0.38 2.06 -7.47
N ILE A 146 -0.73 2.14 -8.16
CA ILE A 146 -1.40 0.96 -8.71
C ILE A 146 -0.75 0.62 -10.05
N VAL A 147 0.27 -0.24 -10.01
CA VAL A 147 1.08 -0.58 -11.21
C VAL A 147 0.43 -1.64 -12.10
N LYS A 148 -0.59 -2.32 -11.61
CA LYS A 148 -1.45 -3.25 -12.37
C LYS A 148 -2.81 -3.32 -11.71
N ASN A 149 -3.87 -3.28 -12.52
CA ASN A 149 -5.23 -3.50 -12.06
C ASN A 149 -6.06 -4.14 -13.18
N LYS A 150 -6.73 -5.25 -12.86
CA LYS A 150 -7.64 -5.96 -13.78
C LYS A 150 -9.13 -5.68 -13.48
N VAL A 151 -9.42 -5.01 -12.36
CA VAL A 151 -10.80 -4.77 -11.89
C VAL A 151 -11.21 -3.30 -11.97
N ALA A 152 -10.26 -2.40 -12.20
CA ALA A 152 -10.48 -0.96 -12.37
C ALA A 152 -9.34 -0.34 -13.21
N PRO A 153 -9.44 0.93 -13.67
CA PRO A 153 -8.35 1.60 -14.36
C PRO A 153 -7.05 1.61 -13.54
N PRO A 154 -5.92 1.14 -14.10
CA PRO A 154 -4.62 1.12 -13.42
C PRO A 154 -3.95 2.49 -13.42
N PHE A 155 -2.72 2.55 -12.84
CA PHE A 155 -1.81 3.69 -12.82
C PHE A 155 -2.26 4.88 -11.98
N LYS A 156 -3.27 4.69 -11.11
CA LYS A 156 -3.61 5.70 -10.11
C LYS A 156 -2.54 5.72 -9.01
N GLU A 157 -2.29 6.90 -8.48
CA GLU A 157 -1.37 7.15 -7.39
C GLU A 157 -2.12 7.84 -6.25
N VAL A 158 -1.88 7.43 -5.01
CA VAL A 158 -2.43 8.04 -3.81
C VAL A 158 -1.32 8.19 -2.77
N ALA A 159 -1.34 9.29 -2.04
CA ALA A 159 -0.41 9.56 -0.95
C ALA A 159 -1.18 9.73 0.35
N PHE A 160 -0.64 9.20 1.45
CA PHE A 160 -1.22 9.33 2.79
C PHE A 160 -0.14 9.14 3.86
N ASP A 161 -0.50 9.48 5.10
CA ASP A 161 0.39 9.36 6.24
C ASP A 161 0.14 8.05 7.00
N ILE A 162 1.22 7.34 7.34
CA ILE A 162 1.20 6.21 8.27
C ILE A 162 1.87 6.65 9.56
N MET A 163 1.10 6.73 10.62
CA MET A 163 1.57 7.10 11.95
C MET A 163 2.02 5.87 12.73
N PHE A 164 3.09 5.98 13.49
CA PHE A 164 3.56 4.88 14.34
C PHE A 164 2.55 4.62 15.47
N GLY A 165 2.21 3.35 15.66
CA GLY A 165 1.28 2.90 16.69
C GLY A 165 -0.21 3.07 16.35
N THR A 166 -0.61 3.94 15.42
CA THR A 166 -2.02 4.20 15.07
C THR A 166 -2.38 3.86 13.63
N GLY A 167 -1.39 3.65 12.74
CA GLY A 167 -1.62 3.29 11.35
C GLY A 167 -1.95 4.49 10.45
N ILE A 168 -2.84 4.32 9.49
CA ILE A 168 -3.19 5.38 8.52
C ILE A 168 -3.93 6.52 9.22
N SER A 169 -3.44 7.76 9.01
CA SER A 169 -4.06 8.98 9.54
C SER A 169 -5.31 9.32 8.74
N LYS A 170 -6.47 8.84 9.19
CA LYS A 170 -7.76 9.08 8.52
C LYS A 170 -8.12 10.58 8.46
N GLU A 171 -7.86 11.29 9.55
CA GLU A 171 -8.14 12.73 9.65
C GLU A 171 -7.22 13.55 8.73
N GLY A 172 -5.96 13.11 8.59
CA GLY A 172 -5.03 13.71 7.63
C GLY A 172 -5.48 13.50 6.19
N ASP A 173 -5.89 12.29 5.87
CA ASP A 173 -6.36 11.91 4.54
C ASP A 173 -7.65 12.67 4.16
N VAL A 174 -8.64 12.71 5.06
CA VAL A 174 -9.88 13.45 4.86
C VAL A 174 -9.61 14.96 4.73
N LEU A 175 -8.71 15.53 5.54
CA LEU A 175 -8.33 16.94 5.46
C LEU A 175 -7.73 17.30 4.09
N ASP A 176 -6.80 16.48 3.62
CA ASP A 176 -6.12 16.70 2.34
C ASP A 176 -7.10 16.55 1.17
N LEU A 177 -7.89 15.47 1.15
CA LEU A 177 -8.92 15.24 0.14
C LEU A 177 -10.03 16.32 0.16
N ALA A 178 -10.45 16.77 1.33
CA ALA A 178 -11.44 17.83 1.46
C ALA A 178 -10.91 19.19 0.97
N THR A 179 -9.60 19.44 1.18
CA THR A 179 -8.94 20.65 0.69
C THR A 179 -8.78 20.62 -0.82
N GLU A 180 -8.35 19.49 -1.40
CA GLU A 180 -8.26 19.31 -2.85
C GLU A 180 -9.59 19.47 -3.59
N ARG A 181 -10.70 19.23 -2.89
CA ARG A 181 -12.07 19.30 -3.44
C ARG A 181 -12.85 20.53 -3.02
N ASP A 182 -12.17 21.54 -2.48
CA ASP A 182 -12.80 22.81 -2.03
C ASP A 182 -13.97 22.60 -1.07
N ILE A 183 -13.92 21.56 -0.22
CA ILE A 183 -14.83 21.35 0.90
C ILE A 183 -14.30 22.11 2.12
N ILE A 184 -12.98 21.97 2.37
CA ILE A 184 -12.24 22.78 3.34
C ILE A 184 -11.46 23.85 2.57
N GLN A 185 -11.62 25.08 2.97
CA GLN A 185 -10.92 26.22 2.39
C GLN A 185 -9.55 26.39 3.04
N LYS A 186 -8.49 26.52 2.23
CA LYS A 186 -7.15 26.80 2.70
C LYS A 186 -6.73 28.19 2.26
N SER A 187 -6.43 29.05 3.22
CA SER A 187 -5.90 30.40 2.98
C SER A 187 -4.58 30.59 3.73
N GLY A 188 -3.46 30.55 2.99
CA GLY A 188 -2.13 30.51 3.59
C GLY A 188 -1.96 29.31 4.51
N ALA A 189 -1.67 29.54 5.79
CA ALA A 189 -1.55 28.49 6.80
C ALA A 189 -2.88 28.10 7.47
N TRP A 190 -3.98 28.78 7.17
CA TRP A 190 -5.28 28.57 7.83
C TRP A 190 -6.18 27.63 7.04
N PHE A 191 -6.81 26.72 7.76
CA PHE A 191 -7.87 25.86 7.27
C PHE A 191 -9.22 26.36 7.84
N ALA A 192 -10.24 26.42 6.99
CA ALA A 192 -11.59 26.85 7.36
C ALA A 192 -12.64 25.92 6.78
N TYR A 193 -13.69 25.66 7.55
CA TYR A 193 -14.84 24.88 7.15
C TYR A 193 -16.13 25.64 7.49
N ASN A 194 -17.06 25.77 6.53
CA ASN A 194 -18.29 26.56 6.65
C ASN A 194 -18.06 28.01 7.16
N GLY A 195 -16.92 28.63 6.81
CA GLY A 195 -16.55 29.98 7.24
C GLY A 195 -15.87 30.05 8.61
N GLU A 196 -15.80 28.96 9.37
CA GLU A 196 -15.11 28.88 10.66
C GLU A 196 -13.69 28.36 10.50
N LYS A 197 -12.73 28.97 11.22
CA LYS A 197 -11.34 28.52 11.25
C LYS A 197 -11.21 27.24 12.08
N ILE A 198 -10.77 26.16 11.47
CA ILE A 198 -10.59 24.86 12.11
C ILE A 198 -9.13 24.60 12.56
N GLY A 199 -8.16 25.36 12.08
CA GLY A 199 -6.78 25.26 12.54
C GLY A 199 -5.81 26.07 11.72
N GLN A 200 -4.71 26.49 12.37
CA GLN A 200 -3.53 27.03 11.72
C GLN A 200 -2.49 25.94 11.55
N GLY A 201 -2.16 25.60 10.30
CA GLY A 201 -1.32 24.46 9.94
C GLY A 201 -2.07 23.13 9.94
N ARG A 202 -1.51 22.16 9.17
CA ARG A 202 -2.11 20.86 8.94
C ARG A 202 -2.35 20.07 10.23
N GLU A 203 -1.39 20.09 11.16
CA GLU A 203 -1.49 19.32 12.40
C GLU A 203 -2.58 19.85 13.36
N ASN A 204 -2.77 21.17 13.45
CA ASN A 204 -3.86 21.73 14.24
C ASN A 204 -5.22 21.46 13.63
N ALA A 205 -5.34 21.49 12.30
CA ALA A 205 -6.59 21.13 11.62
C ALA A 205 -6.91 19.63 11.78
N LYS A 206 -5.92 18.75 11.71
CA LYS A 206 -6.08 17.31 12.04
C LYS A 206 -6.57 17.12 13.47
N LYS A 207 -5.93 17.80 14.43
CA LYS A 207 -6.32 17.71 15.83
C LYS A 207 -7.77 18.18 16.02
N TYR A 208 -8.17 19.27 15.37
CA TYR A 208 -9.55 19.73 15.41
C TYR A 208 -10.53 18.66 14.92
N LEU A 209 -10.20 17.95 13.83
CA LEU A 209 -11.04 16.86 13.31
C LEU A 209 -11.08 15.66 14.25
N MET A 210 -10.00 15.35 14.95
CA MET A 210 -9.97 14.31 15.99
C MET A 210 -10.84 14.67 17.19
N ASP A 211 -10.81 15.95 17.62
CA ASP A 211 -11.54 16.45 18.77
C ASP A 211 -13.05 16.68 18.45
N ASN A 212 -13.43 16.72 17.15
CA ASN A 212 -14.80 16.96 16.69
C ASN A 212 -15.25 15.86 15.70
N PRO A 213 -15.59 14.67 16.18
CA PRO A 213 -15.94 13.52 15.32
C PRO A 213 -17.18 13.77 14.44
N ASP A 214 -18.17 14.54 14.90
CA ASP A 214 -19.35 14.87 14.10
C ASP A 214 -18.97 15.69 12.84
N VAL A 215 -18.07 16.67 13.00
CA VAL A 215 -17.56 17.48 11.88
C VAL A 215 -16.71 16.62 10.94
N PHE A 216 -15.89 15.72 11.50
CA PHE A 216 -15.11 14.78 10.71
C PHE A 216 -16.00 13.88 9.85
N GLU A 217 -17.07 13.33 10.42
CA GLU A 217 -18.01 12.47 9.70
C GLU A 217 -18.76 13.24 8.60
N GLU A 218 -19.21 14.47 8.89
CA GLU A 218 -19.85 15.33 7.89
C GLU A 218 -18.93 15.62 6.70
N ILE A 219 -17.68 16.00 6.96
CA ILE A 219 -16.67 16.29 5.91
C ILE A 219 -16.35 15.02 5.14
N SER A 220 -16.14 13.90 5.82
CA SER A 220 -15.86 12.60 5.22
C SER A 220 -16.96 12.18 4.24
N ASN A 221 -18.23 12.31 4.64
CA ASN A 221 -19.36 12.01 3.78
C ASN A 221 -19.41 12.93 2.55
N LYS A 222 -19.13 14.23 2.70
CA LYS A 222 -19.04 15.17 1.57
C LYS A 222 -17.92 14.81 0.61
N VAL A 223 -16.77 14.38 1.12
CA VAL A 223 -15.64 13.89 0.31
C VAL A 223 -16.05 12.66 -0.48
N ILE A 224 -16.67 11.67 0.17
CA ILE A 224 -17.14 10.43 -0.48
C ILE A 224 -18.12 10.75 -1.62
N VAL A 225 -19.10 11.60 -1.36
CA VAL A 225 -20.10 12.02 -2.38
C VAL A 225 -19.40 12.68 -3.59
N LYS A 226 -18.45 13.58 -3.35
CA LYS A 226 -17.70 14.21 -4.45
C LYS A 226 -16.83 13.22 -5.23
N ILE A 227 -16.21 12.25 -4.55
CA ILE A 227 -15.44 11.18 -5.22
C ILE A 227 -16.35 10.30 -6.08
N GLN A 228 -17.54 9.97 -5.59
CA GLN A 228 -18.50 9.17 -6.35
C GLN A 228 -19.04 9.91 -7.58
N ALA A 229 -19.27 11.23 -7.46
CA ALA A 229 -19.70 12.06 -8.57
C ALA A 229 -18.64 12.24 -9.65
N ASP A 230 -17.36 12.33 -9.26
CA ASP A 230 -16.22 12.39 -10.18
C ASP A 230 -15.08 11.48 -9.69
N PRO A 231 -15.12 10.19 -10.05
CA PRO A 231 -14.13 9.19 -9.61
C PRO A 231 -12.70 9.43 -10.13
N ASN A 232 -12.52 10.33 -11.08
CA ASN A 232 -11.22 10.62 -11.68
C ASN A 232 -10.64 11.97 -11.23
N SER A 233 -11.43 12.81 -10.56
CA SER A 233 -10.98 14.07 -9.99
C SER A 233 -10.03 13.82 -8.82
N GLY A 234 -8.89 14.51 -8.79
CA GLY A 234 -7.92 14.46 -7.70
C GLY A 234 -6.97 13.26 -7.70
N PHE A 235 -7.09 12.31 -8.62
CA PHE A 235 -6.11 11.24 -8.76
C PHE A 235 -5.00 11.63 -9.74
N LYS A 236 -3.75 11.59 -9.25
CA LYS A 236 -2.58 11.69 -10.12
C LYS A 236 -2.36 10.33 -10.80
N TYR A 237 -2.19 10.33 -12.11
CA TYR A 237 -1.79 9.13 -12.83
C TYR A 237 -0.26 9.03 -12.84
N ALA A 238 0.28 7.86 -12.51
CA ALA A 238 1.70 7.61 -12.62
C ALA A 238 2.17 7.81 -14.07
N GLY A 239 2.99 8.84 -14.32
CA GLY A 239 3.45 9.19 -15.68
C GLY A 239 2.93 10.52 -16.22
N SER A 240 1.98 11.19 -15.56
CA SER A 240 1.72 12.61 -15.80
C SER A 240 2.76 13.44 -15.05
N ALA A 241 4.03 13.37 -15.49
CA ALA A 241 4.99 14.40 -15.16
C ALA A 241 4.41 15.72 -15.66
N SER A 242 4.29 16.66 -14.76
CA SER A 242 3.87 18.03 -15.04
C SER A 242 4.60 18.56 -16.28
N LYS A 243 3.87 18.93 -17.31
CA LYS A 243 4.38 19.72 -18.44
C LYS A 243 4.85 21.14 -18.03
N ASP A 244 4.83 21.41 -16.73
CA ASP A 244 5.15 22.73 -16.16
C ASP A 244 6.63 22.88 -15.76
N ALA A 245 7.49 21.85 -16.01
CA ALA A 245 8.92 21.89 -15.71
C ALA A 245 9.84 22.03 -16.94
N GLU A 246 9.29 22.10 -18.16
CA GLU A 246 10.09 22.20 -19.40
C GLU A 246 10.19 23.61 -20.00
N THR A 247 9.81 24.67 -19.26
CA THR A 247 9.85 26.05 -19.79
C THR A 247 10.94 26.93 -19.17
N GLU A 248 11.83 26.44 -18.31
CA GLU A 248 12.89 27.23 -17.70
C GLU A 248 14.33 26.85 -18.11
N GLU A 249 14.58 25.90 -18.99
CA GLU A 249 15.96 25.57 -19.43
C GLU A 249 16.30 25.94 -20.89
N ALA A 250 15.53 26.80 -21.51
CA ALA A 250 15.79 27.22 -22.90
C ALA A 250 16.14 28.73 -23.06
N SER A 251 16.79 29.37 -22.09
CA SER A 251 17.18 30.77 -22.20
C SER A 251 18.63 31.13 -21.78
N ASP A 252 19.54 30.18 -21.66
CA ASP A 252 20.96 30.45 -21.38
C ASP A 252 21.91 29.72 -22.33
N GLU A 253 21.72 29.86 -23.65
CA GLU A 253 22.76 29.68 -24.67
C GLU A 253 22.53 30.66 -25.83
N GLU A 254 23.03 31.93 -25.67
CA GLU A 254 23.56 32.78 -26.72
C GLU A 254 24.73 33.62 -26.18
#